data_2e306b69a7bf070a191a9986d0a022d8
#
_entry.id   2e306b69a7bf070a191a9986d0a022d8
#
_cell.length_a   1.000
_cell.length_b   1.000
_cell.length_c   1.000
_cell.angle_alpha   90.00
_cell.angle_beta   90.00
_cell.angle_gamma   90.00
#
_symmetry.space_group_name_H-M   'P 1'
#
loop_
_entity.id
_entity.type
_entity.pdbx_description
1 polymer ?
#
loop_
_entity_poly.entity_id
_entity_poly.type
_entity_poly.pdbx_seq_one_letter_code
_entity_poly.pdbx_strand_id
1 'polypeptide(L)'
;AQTVASGFETPTLFTIAADLTKMQVVADVDEADIAGVEEGARVTFTVDAYPDDVFEGVVRQVRLGSTNSTSSSSSTTTSTIVVTYEVVITADNPYLKLKPRLTANATIYTLTKDNVLTVPNKALRFTPNKDIVGGRKINDCQSSHKVWTLDNNTFTAHPVKIGITDGSKTEIVSGITENTPVVTETVVKGAMPGMEEPSAGEGERSPFMPGPPGSNKKKNK
;
A
#
# COMPACT_ATOMS: atom_id res chain seq x y z
N ALA A 1 44.47 20.05 46.26
CA ALA A 1 44.62 20.62 44.91
C ALA A 1 43.62 19.98 43.99
N GLN A 2 42.55 20.69 43.63
CA GLN A 2 41.60 20.30 42.62
C GLN A 2 42.10 20.80 41.28
N THR A 3 42.52 19.91 40.39
CA THR A 3 42.79 20.22 39.00
C THR A 3 41.46 20.26 38.24
N VAL A 4 40.94 21.43 37.92
CA VAL A 4 39.84 21.65 36.99
C VAL A 4 40.44 21.47 35.59
N ALA A 5 40.29 20.27 35.03
CA ALA A 5 40.47 20.05 33.61
C ALA A 5 39.25 20.65 32.90
N SER A 6 39.33 21.93 32.51
CA SER A 6 38.36 22.50 31.61
C SER A 6 38.57 21.87 30.22
N GLY A 7 37.78 20.88 29.90
CA GLY A 7 37.69 20.35 28.55
C GLY A 7 37.16 21.43 27.64
N PHE A 8 38.02 22.09 26.90
CA PHE A 8 37.62 22.92 25.77
C PHE A 8 37.12 21.96 24.68
N GLU A 9 35.82 21.74 24.61
CA GLU A 9 35.21 21.16 23.44
C GLU A 9 35.36 22.20 22.32
N THR A 10 36.22 21.89 21.34
CA THR A 10 36.35 22.70 20.13
C THR A 10 35.04 22.56 19.34
N PRO A 11 34.27 23.66 19.20
CA PRO A 11 33.03 23.59 18.43
C PRO A 11 33.35 23.26 16.96
N THR A 12 32.63 22.27 16.40
CA THR A 12 32.70 21.98 14.97
C THR A 12 32.07 23.13 14.20
N LEU A 13 32.86 23.89 13.45
CA LEU A 13 32.40 25.08 12.73
C LEU A 13 31.64 24.69 11.45
N PHE A 14 32.09 23.68 10.74
CA PHE A 14 31.44 23.16 9.53
C PHE A 14 31.86 21.73 9.22
N THR A 15 31.02 21.03 8.46
CA THR A 15 31.28 19.68 7.95
C THR A 15 31.23 19.73 6.42
N ILE A 16 32.25 19.23 5.76
CA ILE A 16 32.35 19.17 4.30
C ILE A 16 32.15 17.73 3.87
N ALA A 17 31.23 17.48 2.93
CA ALA A 17 31.08 16.19 2.30
C ALA A 17 32.20 15.98 1.26
N ALA A 18 32.91 14.87 1.34
CA ALA A 18 33.99 14.55 0.40
C ALA A 18 33.46 14.15 -0.98
N ASP A 19 32.33 13.46 -1.03
CA ASP A 19 31.71 13.00 -2.26
C ASP A 19 30.19 13.01 -2.14
N LEU A 20 29.53 13.70 -3.05
CA LEU A 20 28.07 13.78 -3.12
C LEU A 20 27.47 12.80 -4.14
N THR A 21 28.30 12.08 -4.89
CA THR A 21 27.83 11.08 -5.86
C THR A 21 27.36 9.79 -5.18
N LYS A 22 27.84 9.54 -3.97
CA LYS A 22 27.45 8.41 -3.12
C LYS A 22 26.78 8.91 -1.85
N MET A 23 25.52 8.64 -1.70
CA MET A 23 24.73 9.06 -0.56
C MET A 23 24.37 7.86 0.32
N GLN A 24 24.11 8.15 1.58
CA GLN A 24 23.55 7.20 2.51
C GLN A 24 22.20 7.73 3.00
N VAL A 25 21.20 6.85 2.99
CA VAL A 25 19.92 7.08 3.63
C VAL A 25 19.91 6.24 4.90
N VAL A 26 19.61 6.87 6.02
CA VAL A 26 19.43 6.19 7.30
C VAL A 26 17.93 6.13 7.54
N ALA A 27 17.38 4.92 7.56
CA ALA A 27 15.97 4.67 7.80
C ALA A 27 15.78 4.11 9.22
N ASP A 28 14.81 4.66 9.94
CA ASP A 28 14.37 4.13 11.22
C ASP A 28 13.26 3.11 10.98
N VAL A 29 13.52 1.85 11.26
CA VAL A 29 12.59 0.73 11.06
C VAL A 29 12.08 0.26 12.40
N ASP A 30 10.78 0.08 12.54
CA ASP A 30 10.14 -0.43 13.75
C ASP A 30 10.57 -1.88 14.04
N GLU A 31 10.60 -2.26 15.32
CA GLU A 31 10.92 -3.62 15.76
C GLU A 31 10.02 -4.68 15.08
N ALA A 32 8.77 -4.36 14.82
CA ALA A 32 7.83 -5.27 14.16
C ALA A 32 8.22 -5.62 12.72
N ASP A 33 8.87 -4.70 12.02
CA ASP A 33 9.18 -4.80 10.58
C ASP A 33 10.63 -5.19 10.30
N ILE A 34 11.52 -5.12 11.30
CA ILE A 34 12.95 -5.37 11.10
C ILE A 34 13.29 -6.83 10.79
N ALA A 35 12.44 -7.77 11.20
CA ALA A 35 12.72 -9.21 11.12
C ALA A 35 12.98 -9.72 9.67
N GLY A 36 12.46 -9.03 8.66
CA GLY A 36 12.67 -9.40 7.26
C GLY A 36 13.73 -8.57 6.53
N VAL A 37 14.36 -7.61 7.20
CA VAL A 37 15.33 -6.70 6.58
C VAL A 37 16.73 -7.31 6.65
N GLU A 38 17.29 -7.64 5.48
CA GLU A 38 18.63 -8.23 5.38
C GLU A 38 19.58 -7.30 4.60
N GLU A 39 20.88 -7.45 4.85
CA GLU A 39 21.91 -6.76 4.06
C GLU A 39 21.84 -7.22 2.60
N GLY A 40 21.93 -6.29 1.68
CA GLY A 40 21.76 -6.54 0.25
C GLY A 40 20.32 -6.43 -0.25
N ALA A 41 19.33 -6.24 0.63
CA ALA A 41 17.93 -6.03 0.21
C ALA A 41 17.81 -4.77 -0.68
N ARG A 42 17.02 -4.88 -1.74
CA ARG A 42 16.72 -3.75 -2.63
C ARG A 42 15.81 -2.75 -1.91
N VAL A 43 16.10 -1.48 -2.13
CA VAL A 43 15.31 -0.38 -1.58
C VAL A 43 14.94 0.59 -2.69
N THR A 44 13.72 1.06 -2.69
CA THR A 44 13.32 2.23 -3.48
C THR A 44 12.89 3.33 -2.52
N PHE A 45 13.20 4.57 -2.84
CA PHE A 45 12.79 5.70 -2.01
C PHE A 45 12.48 6.93 -2.85
N THR A 46 11.61 7.76 -2.31
CA THR A 46 11.31 9.09 -2.83
C THR A 46 11.72 10.12 -1.81
N VAL A 47 12.06 11.32 -2.25
CA VAL A 47 12.37 12.46 -1.37
C VAL A 47 11.33 13.55 -1.57
N ASP A 48 11.00 14.28 -0.50
CA ASP A 48 9.96 15.32 -0.55
C ASP A 48 10.29 16.44 -1.56
N ALA A 49 11.59 16.67 -1.84
CA ALA A 49 12.03 17.64 -2.83
C ALA A 49 11.76 17.19 -4.29
N TYR A 50 11.63 15.89 -4.55
CA TYR A 50 11.39 15.29 -5.86
C TYR A 50 10.41 14.11 -5.73
N PRO A 51 9.11 14.38 -5.55
CA PRO A 51 8.10 13.34 -5.26
C PRO A 51 7.86 12.40 -6.44
N ASP A 52 8.10 12.85 -7.67
CA ASP A 52 7.91 12.06 -8.89
C ASP A 52 9.14 11.21 -9.26
N ASP A 53 10.31 11.48 -8.65
CA ASP A 53 11.53 10.75 -8.90
C ASP A 53 11.69 9.59 -7.90
N VAL A 54 11.78 8.37 -8.40
CA VAL A 54 12.07 7.18 -7.60
C VAL A 54 13.56 6.88 -7.68
N PHE A 55 14.20 6.86 -6.51
CA PHE A 55 15.61 6.52 -6.36
C PHE A 55 15.75 5.07 -5.92
N GLU A 56 16.83 4.43 -6.34
CA GLU A 56 17.14 3.06 -5.96
C GLU A 56 18.34 3.03 -5.01
N GLY A 57 18.31 2.08 -4.10
CA GLY A 57 19.39 1.84 -3.14
C GLY A 57 19.43 0.39 -2.70
N VAL A 58 20.43 0.08 -1.92
CA VAL A 58 20.64 -1.26 -1.35
C VAL A 58 20.94 -1.12 0.13
N VAL A 59 20.36 -1.99 0.95
CA VAL A 59 20.67 -2.10 2.37
C VAL A 59 22.13 -2.50 2.53
N ARG A 60 22.93 -1.65 3.14
CA ARG A 60 24.33 -1.90 3.41
C ARG A 60 24.53 -2.54 4.76
N GLN A 61 23.78 -2.08 5.75
CA GLN A 61 23.97 -2.51 7.13
C GLN A 61 22.69 -2.30 7.93
N VAL A 62 22.38 -3.26 8.77
CA VAL A 62 21.35 -3.14 9.82
C VAL A 62 22.07 -2.98 11.16
N ARG A 63 21.88 -1.84 11.82
CA ARG A 63 22.49 -1.57 13.12
C ARG A 63 21.67 -2.21 14.21
N LEU A 64 22.31 -3.07 15.00
CA LEU A 64 21.66 -3.82 16.09
C LEU A 64 21.40 -2.97 17.36
N GLY A 65 21.86 -1.72 17.39
CA GLY A 65 21.57 -0.79 18.47
C GLY A 65 20.23 -0.13 18.25
N SER A 66 19.27 -0.36 19.14
CA SER A 66 18.01 0.37 19.11
C SER A 66 18.22 1.83 19.51
N THR A 67 17.65 2.74 18.73
CA THR A 67 17.52 4.15 19.12
C THR A 67 16.17 4.35 19.81
N ASN A 68 16.20 4.75 21.07
CA ASN A 68 14.99 5.10 21.79
C ASN A 68 14.56 6.52 21.42
N SER A 69 13.60 6.64 20.51
CA SER A 69 12.99 7.91 20.20
C SER A 69 11.93 8.25 21.24
N THR A 70 12.26 9.17 22.15
CA THR A 70 11.28 9.73 23.10
C THR A 70 10.53 10.84 22.38
N SER A 71 9.37 10.55 21.84
CA SER A 71 8.45 11.60 21.39
C SER A 71 7.72 12.17 22.60
N SER A 72 8.24 13.28 23.13
CA SER A 72 7.55 14.10 24.13
C SER A 72 6.47 14.94 23.47
N SER A 73 5.26 14.42 23.35
CA SER A 73 4.09 15.26 23.16
C SER A 73 3.69 15.83 24.51
N SER A 74 3.81 17.15 24.64
CA SER A 74 3.38 17.93 25.79
C SER A 74 1.88 17.80 25.98
N SER A 75 1.47 16.93 26.86
CA SER A 75 0.36 16.97 27.80
C SER A 75 -0.09 15.53 28.12
N THR A 76 0.14 15.15 29.40
CA THR A 76 -0.35 13.92 30.04
C THR A 76 0.48 12.66 29.79
N THR A 77 1.50 12.47 30.61
CA THR A 77 2.11 11.24 31.16
C THR A 77 1.76 9.88 30.52
N THR A 78 2.15 9.65 29.29
CA THR A 78 2.46 8.29 28.84
C THR A 78 3.51 8.41 27.74
N SER A 79 4.80 8.33 28.08
CA SER A 79 5.88 8.22 27.09
C SER A 79 5.87 6.79 26.57
N THR A 80 5.32 6.61 25.35
CA THR A 80 5.48 5.35 24.63
C THR A 80 6.90 5.33 24.08
N ILE A 81 7.74 4.45 24.60
CA ILE A 81 9.07 4.22 24.04
C ILE A 81 8.87 3.36 22.79
N VAL A 82 9.11 3.95 21.62
CA VAL A 82 9.15 3.21 20.35
C VAL A 82 10.59 2.76 20.14
N VAL A 83 10.78 1.45 19.99
CA VAL A 83 12.07 0.85 19.67
C VAL A 83 12.21 0.82 18.15
N THR A 84 13.19 1.54 17.62
CA THR A 84 13.52 1.55 16.19
C THR A 84 14.94 1.09 15.95
N TYR A 85 15.18 0.49 14.80
CA TYR A 85 16.49 0.04 14.34
C TYR A 85 16.94 0.89 13.15
N GLU A 86 18.18 1.34 13.19
CA GLU A 86 18.74 2.11 12.07
C GLU A 86 19.18 1.16 10.95
N VAL A 87 18.61 1.36 9.76
CA VAL A 87 19.00 0.67 8.53
C VAL A 87 19.74 1.64 7.63
N VAL A 88 20.99 1.35 7.34
CA VAL A 88 21.83 2.17 6.46
C VAL A 88 21.69 1.67 5.02
N ILE A 89 21.21 2.53 4.16
CA ILE A 89 20.97 2.27 2.73
C ILE A 89 21.99 3.09 1.93
N THR A 90 22.65 2.46 0.97
CA THR A 90 23.53 3.15 0.04
C THR A 90 22.77 3.45 -1.24
N ALA A 91 22.84 4.70 -1.71
CA ALA A 91 22.21 5.16 -2.93
C ALA A 91 23.19 5.93 -3.80
N ASP A 92 23.17 5.66 -5.09
CA ASP A 92 23.95 6.40 -6.07
C ASP A 92 23.24 7.72 -6.43
N ASN A 93 24.03 8.81 -6.54
CA ASN A 93 23.53 10.14 -6.85
C ASN A 93 24.30 10.78 -8.03
N PRO A 94 24.23 10.18 -9.23
CA PRO A 94 25.05 10.63 -10.38
C PRO A 94 24.66 12.02 -10.85
N TYR A 95 23.43 12.44 -10.66
CA TYR A 95 22.92 13.75 -11.07
C TYR A 95 22.96 14.81 -9.96
N LEU A 96 23.50 14.48 -8.78
CA LEU A 96 23.57 15.37 -7.62
C LEU A 96 22.21 15.95 -7.17
N LYS A 97 21.12 15.23 -7.48
CA LYS A 97 19.76 15.60 -7.05
C LYS A 97 19.56 15.41 -5.55
N LEU A 98 20.14 14.35 -4.99
CA LEU A 98 20.09 14.09 -3.56
C LEU A 98 21.04 15.02 -2.84
N LYS A 99 20.54 15.70 -1.82
CA LYS A 99 21.31 16.59 -0.95
C LYS A 99 21.30 16.05 0.48
N PRO A 100 22.34 16.35 1.27
CA PRO A 100 22.35 15.99 2.68
C PRO A 100 21.14 16.57 3.42
N ARG A 101 20.59 15.80 4.37
CA ARG A 101 19.45 16.18 5.23
C ARG A 101 18.10 16.28 4.53
N LEU A 102 17.93 15.69 3.35
CA LEU A 102 16.60 15.50 2.79
C LEU A 102 15.89 14.34 3.52
N THR A 103 14.60 14.53 3.75
CA THR A 103 13.72 13.45 4.25
C THR A 103 13.36 12.55 3.08
N ALA A 104 13.41 11.23 3.32
CA ALA A 104 13.12 10.23 2.33
C ALA A 104 12.06 9.23 2.86
N ASN A 105 11.14 8.83 2.00
CA ASN A 105 10.22 7.74 2.24
C ASN A 105 10.73 6.50 1.53
N ALA A 106 11.21 5.51 2.29
CA ALA A 106 11.86 4.31 1.75
C ALA A 106 10.96 3.09 1.85
N THR A 107 10.97 2.28 0.78
CA THR A 107 10.35 0.97 0.72
C THR A 107 11.44 -0.08 0.58
N ILE A 108 11.60 -0.95 1.57
CA ILE A 108 12.56 -2.05 1.59
C ILE A 108 11.87 -3.32 1.12
N TYR A 109 12.45 -3.98 0.10
CA TYR A 109 11.93 -5.24 -0.42
C TYR A 109 12.57 -6.41 0.33
N THR A 110 11.83 -6.99 1.25
CA THR A 110 12.31 -8.11 2.08
C THR A 110 12.30 -9.44 1.35
N LEU A 111 11.45 -9.57 0.33
CA LEU A 111 11.36 -10.79 -0.46
C LEU A 111 11.02 -10.45 -1.91
N THR A 112 11.83 -10.93 -2.83
CA THR A 112 11.60 -10.79 -4.27
C THR A 112 11.59 -12.17 -4.91
N LYS A 113 10.58 -12.45 -5.72
CA LYS A 113 10.51 -13.66 -6.56
C LYS A 113 10.29 -13.25 -7.99
N ASP A 114 11.21 -13.67 -8.85
CA ASP A 114 11.15 -13.43 -10.28
C ASP A 114 10.51 -14.62 -11.01
N ASN A 115 9.95 -14.38 -12.18
CA ASN A 115 9.37 -15.39 -13.07
C ASN A 115 8.28 -16.26 -12.43
N VAL A 116 7.41 -15.64 -11.60
CA VAL A 116 6.29 -16.33 -10.98
C VAL A 116 4.97 -15.98 -11.68
N LEU A 117 4.08 -16.98 -11.77
CA LEU A 117 2.73 -16.75 -12.27
C LEU A 117 1.91 -15.99 -11.22
N THR A 118 1.35 -14.85 -11.60
CA THR A 118 0.57 -14.01 -10.70
C THR A 118 -0.84 -13.77 -11.22
N VAL A 119 -1.79 -13.62 -10.30
CA VAL A 119 -3.16 -13.17 -10.61
C VAL A 119 -3.52 -11.96 -9.75
N PRO A 120 -4.33 -11.02 -10.26
CA PRO A 120 -4.84 -9.93 -9.45
C PRO A 120 -5.66 -10.48 -8.26
N ASN A 121 -5.53 -9.88 -7.09
CA ASN A 121 -6.26 -10.29 -5.89
C ASN A 121 -7.78 -10.24 -6.07
N LYS A 122 -8.28 -9.40 -7.00
CA LYS A 122 -9.69 -9.38 -7.40
C LYS A 122 -10.15 -10.72 -7.95
N ALA A 123 -9.30 -11.44 -8.72
CA ALA A 123 -9.65 -12.74 -9.30
C ALA A 123 -9.84 -13.82 -8.23
N LEU A 124 -9.06 -13.78 -7.14
CA LEU A 124 -9.18 -14.72 -6.02
C LEU A 124 -10.40 -14.45 -5.13
N ARG A 125 -10.87 -13.21 -5.10
CA ARG A 125 -12.05 -12.79 -4.33
C ARG A 125 -13.33 -12.89 -5.14
N PHE A 126 -13.22 -13.04 -6.45
CA PHE A 126 -14.37 -13.13 -7.33
C PHE A 126 -15.15 -14.41 -7.05
N THR A 127 -16.48 -14.29 -6.90
CA THR A 127 -17.41 -15.42 -6.80
C THR A 127 -18.60 -15.10 -7.69
N PRO A 128 -18.90 -15.94 -8.71
CA PRO A 128 -20.05 -15.72 -9.57
C PRO A 128 -21.36 -15.87 -8.78
N ASN A 129 -22.18 -14.80 -8.76
CA ASN A 129 -23.50 -14.84 -8.16
C ASN A 129 -24.52 -15.18 -9.26
N LYS A 130 -25.47 -16.09 -8.99
CA LYS A 130 -26.50 -16.53 -9.93
C LYS A 130 -27.34 -15.38 -10.48
N ASP A 131 -27.58 -14.37 -9.67
CA ASP A 131 -28.38 -13.21 -10.03
C ASP A 131 -27.66 -12.27 -11.04
N ILE A 132 -26.32 -12.23 -10.98
CA ILE A 132 -25.49 -11.37 -11.86
C ILE A 132 -25.08 -12.14 -13.13
N VAL A 133 -24.98 -13.44 -13.05
CA VAL A 133 -24.44 -14.29 -14.11
C VAL A 133 -25.47 -14.56 -15.23
N GLY A 134 -26.75 -14.21 -15.01
CA GLY A 134 -27.77 -14.21 -16.08
C GLY A 134 -28.03 -15.59 -16.69
N GLY A 135 -28.18 -16.63 -15.87
CA GLY A 135 -28.53 -17.99 -16.33
C GLY A 135 -27.36 -18.79 -16.91
N ARG A 136 -26.11 -18.30 -16.82
CA ARG A 136 -24.89 -19.05 -17.20
C ARG A 136 -24.66 -20.22 -16.22
N LYS A 137 -24.05 -21.28 -16.72
CA LYS A 137 -23.72 -22.43 -15.88
C LYS A 137 -22.53 -22.09 -14.98
N ILE A 138 -22.55 -22.57 -13.75
CA ILE A 138 -21.50 -22.42 -12.76
C ILE A 138 -21.02 -23.81 -12.35
N ASN A 139 -19.78 -24.15 -12.68
CA ASN A 139 -19.09 -25.34 -12.24
C ASN A 139 -18.15 -24.94 -11.10
N ASP A 140 -18.58 -25.14 -9.87
CA ASP A 140 -17.79 -24.83 -8.70
C ASP A 140 -16.94 -26.03 -8.26
N CYS A 141 -15.82 -25.74 -7.57
CA CYS A 141 -14.98 -26.74 -6.91
C CYS A 141 -14.92 -26.46 -5.41
N GLN A 142 -14.80 -27.51 -4.61
CA GLN A 142 -14.63 -27.40 -3.16
C GLN A 142 -13.16 -27.09 -2.83
N SER A 143 -12.75 -25.81 -3.01
CA SER A 143 -11.40 -25.37 -2.66
C SER A 143 -11.48 -24.03 -1.94
N SER A 144 -10.59 -23.84 -0.96
CA SER A 144 -10.48 -22.58 -0.22
C SER A 144 -9.99 -21.44 -1.12
N HIS A 145 -9.10 -21.75 -2.05
CA HIS A 145 -8.56 -20.80 -3.01
C HIS A 145 -8.84 -21.28 -4.42
N LYS A 146 -9.53 -20.47 -5.18
CA LYS A 146 -9.93 -20.77 -6.54
C LYS A 146 -9.95 -19.51 -7.40
N VAL A 147 -9.72 -19.69 -8.68
CA VAL A 147 -9.91 -18.65 -9.70
C VAL A 147 -10.97 -19.13 -10.69
N TRP A 148 -11.63 -18.17 -11.31
CA TRP A 148 -12.72 -18.46 -12.23
C TRP A 148 -12.31 -18.13 -13.66
N THR A 149 -12.59 -19.06 -14.57
CA THR A 149 -12.53 -18.83 -16.02
C THR A 149 -13.94 -18.80 -16.59
N LEU A 150 -14.12 -18.11 -17.70
CA LEU A 150 -15.37 -18.06 -18.43
C LEU A 150 -15.16 -18.62 -19.83
N ASP A 151 -15.64 -19.84 -20.06
CA ASP A 151 -15.58 -20.53 -21.35
C ASP A 151 -16.98 -20.90 -21.83
N ASN A 152 -17.31 -20.60 -23.09
CA ASN A 152 -18.59 -20.97 -23.70
C ASN A 152 -19.82 -20.74 -22.80
N ASN A 153 -19.89 -19.56 -22.18
CA ASN A 153 -21.00 -19.19 -21.29
C ASN A 153 -21.08 -20.02 -19.98
N THR A 154 -19.97 -20.66 -19.57
CA THR A 154 -19.86 -21.45 -18.34
C THR A 154 -18.72 -20.90 -17.48
N PHE A 155 -19.01 -20.59 -16.22
CA PHE A 155 -18.00 -20.26 -15.23
C PHE A 155 -17.44 -21.56 -14.65
N THR A 156 -16.14 -21.75 -14.76
CA THR A 156 -15.44 -22.91 -14.21
C THR A 156 -14.47 -22.48 -13.14
N ALA A 157 -14.59 -23.06 -11.96
CA ALA A 157 -13.67 -22.82 -10.86
C ALA A 157 -12.45 -23.73 -11.00
N HIS A 158 -11.27 -23.15 -10.94
CA HIS A 158 -10.00 -23.87 -10.90
C HIS A 158 -9.41 -23.75 -9.50
N PRO A 159 -9.18 -24.88 -8.80
CA PRO A 159 -8.51 -24.85 -7.51
C PRO A 159 -7.06 -24.41 -7.70
N VAL A 160 -6.60 -23.47 -6.90
CA VAL A 160 -5.24 -22.94 -6.99
C VAL A 160 -4.53 -23.01 -5.65
N LYS A 161 -3.22 -23.23 -5.71
CA LYS A 161 -2.34 -23.08 -4.56
C LYS A 161 -1.69 -21.70 -4.66
N ILE A 162 -1.98 -20.85 -3.70
CA ILE A 162 -1.43 -19.48 -3.63
C ILE A 162 -0.07 -19.47 -2.93
N GLY A 163 0.78 -18.52 -3.31
CA GLY A 163 2.05 -18.23 -2.69
C GLY A 163 2.03 -16.87 -1.99
N ILE A 164 3.06 -16.07 -2.23
CA ILE A 164 3.18 -14.71 -1.67
C ILE A 164 2.27 -13.71 -2.39
N THR A 165 1.95 -12.62 -1.70
CA THR A 165 1.15 -11.52 -2.25
C THR A 165 1.86 -10.19 -2.03
N ASP A 166 1.75 -9.28 -3.02
CA ASP A 166 2.21 -7.90 -2.91
C ASP A 166 1.08 -6.92 -2.53
N GLY A 167 -0.11 -7.44 -2.14
CA GLY A 167 -1.29 -6.63 -1.83
C GLY A 167 -2.20 -6.38 -3.05
N SER A 168 -1.68 -6.33 -4.26
CA SER A 168 -2.43 -6.15 -5.52
C SER A 168 -2.55 -7.45 -6.32
N LYS A 169 -1.50 -8.25 -6.33
CA LYS A 169 -1.38 -9.54 -7.02
C LYS A 169 -0.94 -10.62 -6.05
N THR A 170 -1.29 -11.85 -6.34
CA THR A 170 -0.89 -13.05 -5.58
C THR A 170 -0.25 -14.06 -6.51
N GLU A 171 0.86 -14.63 -6.07
CA GLU A 171 1.55 -15.74 -6.73
C GLU A 171 0.65 -16.97 -6.78
N ILE A 172 0.63 -17.64 -7.93
CA ILE A 172 -0.01 -18.96 -8.10
C ILE A 172 1.10 -20.00 -8.29
N VAL A 173 1.22 -20.88 -7.30
CA VAL A 173 2.20 -21.95 -7.30
C VAL A 173 1.75 -23.10 -8.22
N SER A 174 0.44 -23.38 -8.27
CA SER A 174 -0.14 -24.41 -9.12
C SER A 174 -1.64 -24.22 -9.29
N GLY A 175 -2.22 -24.83 -10.33
CA GLY A 175 -3.67 -24.88 -10.57
C GLY A 175 -4.11 -24.26 -11.88
N ILE A 176 -3.36 -23.28 -12.41
CA ILE A 176 -3.58 -22.68 -13.72
C ILE A 176 -2.24 -22.57 -14.48
N THR A 177 -2.33 -22.41 -15.79
CA THR A 177 -1.19 -22.22 -16.68
C THR A 177 -1.09 -20.76 -17.10
N GLU A 178 0.06 -20.39 -17.60
CA GLU A 178 0.30 -19.09 -18.22
C GLU A 178 -0.72 -18.83 -19.35
N ASN A 179 -1.16 -17.58 -19.49
CA ASN A 179 -2.17 -17.14 -20.45
C ASN A 179 -3.61 -17.67 -20.22
N THR A 180 -3.90 -18.31 -19.08
CA THR A 180 -5.29 -18.67 -18.74
C THR A 180 -6.08 -17.39 -18.43
N PRO A 181 -7.18 -17.09 -19.18
CA PRO A 181 -8.00 -15.91 -18.91
C PRO A 181 -8.77 -16.08 -17.60
N VAL A 182 -8.49 -15.26 -16.60
CA VAL A 182 -9.19 -15.29 -15.31
C VAL A 182 -10.19 -14.15 -15.20
N VAL A 183 -11.33 -14.43 -14.58
CA VAL A 183 -12.39 -13.45 -14.34
C VAL A 183 -12.03 -12.65 -13.08
N THR A 184 -11.99 -11.34 -13.20
CA THR A 184 -11.70 -10.42 -12.09
C THR A 184 -12.94 -9.76 -11.52
N GLU A 185 -13.92 -9.45 -12.40
CA GLU A 185 -15.16 -8.79 -12.03
C GLU A 185 -16.23 -8.99 -13.12
N THR A 186 -17.49 -8.80 -12.77
CA THR A 186 -18.59 -8.76 -13.72
C THR A 186 -19.17 -7.36 -13.77
N VAL A 187 -19.27 -6.81 -14.99
CA VAL A 187 -19.94 -5.53 -15.23
C VAL A 187 -21.33 -5.82 -15.77
N VAL A 188 -22.37 -5.43 -15.02
CA VAL A 188 -23.75 -5.50 -15.50
C VAL A 188 -23.97 -4.37 -16.48
N LYS A 189 -24.19 -4.71 -17.76
CA LYS A 189 -24.46 -3.73 -18.81
C LYS A 189 -25.83 -3.08 -18.54
N GLY A 190 -25.82 -1.87 -17.98
CA GLY A 190 -27.04 -1.13 -17.62
C GLY A 190 -27.08 -0.51 -16.22
N ALA A 191 -26.19 -0.91 -15.30
CA ALA A 191 -26.04 -0.20 -14.05
C ALA A 191 -25.09 0.99 -14.26
N MET A 192 -25.62 2.20 -14.39
CA MET A 192 -24.81 3.41 -14.22
C MET A 192 -24.26 3.43 -12.79
N PRO A 193 -22.95 3.58 -12.57
CA PRO A 193 -22.42 3.77 -11.22
C PRO A 193 -22.90 5.13 -10.72
N GLY A 194 -23.79 5.14 -9.73
CA GLY A 194 -24.17 6.35 -9.02
C GLY A 194 -25.66 6.76 -9.02
N MET A 195 -26.59 5.90 -9.46
CA MET A 195 -28.01 6.09 -9.16
C MET A 195 -28.47 4.96 -8.21
N GLU A 196 -28.43 5.22 -6.93
CA GLU A 196 -29.32 4.55 -5.98
C GLU A 196 -30.75 4.93 -6.35
N GLU A 197 -31.56 3.96 -6.78
CA GLU A 197 -33.00 4.17 -6.85
C GLU A 197 -33.51 4.49 -5.44
N PRO A 198 -34.27 5.59 -5.25
CA PRO A 198 -34.92 5.82 -3.99
C PRO A 198 -35.95 4.73 -3.80
N SER A 199 -35.71 3.83 -2.87
CA SER A 199 -36.66 2.92 -2.29
C SER A 199 -37.94 3.69 -1.95
N ALA A 200 -39.04 3.33 -2.59
CA ALA A 200 -40.37 3.80 -2.23
C ALA A 200 -40.73 3.25 -0.85
N GLY A 201 -40.28 3.95 0.18
CA GLY A 201 -40.71 3.83 1.57
C GLY A 201 -41.51 5.05 1.96
N GLU A 202 -42.79 4.83 2.22
CA GLU A 202 -43.69 5.81 2.89
C GLU A 202 -43.02 6.29 4.16
N GLY A 203 -43.02 7.63 4.37
CA GLY A 203 -42.92 8.19 5.71
C GLY A 203 -41.85 9.25 5.89
N GLU A 204 -42.34 10.40 6.22
CA GLU A 204 -41.70 11.56 6.87
C GLU A 204 -41.03 12.58 5.93
N ARG A 205 -41.83 13.58 5.62
CA ARG A 205 -41.41 14.83 4.98
C ARG A 205 -40.53 15.62 5.95
N SER A 206 -39.29 15.86 5.54
CA SER A 206 -38.41 16.80 6.23
C SER A 206 -39.02 18.21 6.24
N PRO A 207 -39.02 18.93 7.39
CA PRO A 207 -39.63 20.26 7.52
C PRO A 207 -38.93 21.38 6.75
N PHE A 208 -37.84 21.10 6.05
CA PHE A 208 -37.01 22.11 5.38
C PHE A 208 -37.01 22.05 3.82
N MET A 209 -37.92 21.28 3.21
CA MET A 209 -38.02 21.31 1.74
C MET A 209 -39.14 22.29 1.32
N PRO A 210 -38.86 23.31 0.49
CA PRO A 210 -39.90 24.16 -0.12
C PRO A 210 -40.69 23.31 -1.15
N GLY A 211 -42.03 23.37 -1.00
CA GLY A 211 -42.95 22.63 -1.88
C GLY A 211 -42.97 23.17 -3.28
N PRO A 212 -43.36 22.34 -4.31
CA PRO A 212 -43.51 22.78 -5.69
C PRO A 212 -44.61 23.85 -5.81
N PRO A 213 -44.45 24.81 -6.75
CA PRO A 213 -45.45 25.89 -6.95
C PRO A 213 -46.77 25.30 -7.39
N GLY A 214 -47.82 25.70 -6.66
CA GLY A 214 -49.18 25.19 -6.78
C GLY A 214 -49.77 25.44 -8.19
N SER A 215 -50.31 24.41 -8.80
CA SER A 215 -51.17 24.49 -9.99
C SER A 215 -52.55 25.05 -9.61
N ASN A 216 -52.85 26.23 -10.12
CA ASN A 216 -54.08 26.92 -9.96
C ASN A 216 -55.20 26.21 -10.78
N LYS A 217 -56.02 25.38 -10.12
CA LYS A 217 -57.26 24.84 -10.73
C LYS A 217 -58.33 25.93 -10.70
N LYS A 218 -58.62 26.55 -11.84
CA LYS A 218 -59.81 27.33 -12.10
C LYS A 218 -61.05 26.46 -11.93
N LYS A 219 -61.88 26.81 -10.97
CA LYS A 219 -63.29 26.40 -10.88
C LYS A 219 -64.04 27.15 -11.98
N ASN A 220 -64.63 26.42 -12.93
CA ASN A 220 -65.76 26.93 -13.71
C ASN A 220 -67.06 26.23 -13.23
N LYS A 221 -68.08 27.06 -13.15
CA LYS A 221 -69.44 26.79 -12.81
C LYS A 221 -70.06 25.58 -13.49
#